data_b4287b656d35ecce9dc14ca7a248edf6
#
_entry.id   b4287b656d35ecce9dc14ca7a248edf6
#
_cell.length_a   1.000
_cell.length_b   1.000
_cell.length_c   1.000
_cell.angle_alpha   90.00
_cell.angle_beta   90.00
_cell.angle_gamma   90.00
#
_symmetry.space_group_name_H-M   'P 1'
#
loop_
_entity.id
_entity.type
_entity.pdbx_description
1 polymer ?
#
loop_
_entity_poly.entity_id
_entity_poly.type
_entity_poly.pdbx_seq_one_letter_code
_entity_poly.pdbx_strand_id
1 'polypeptide(L)'
;MKSIKKKCCMIMILGWISLSLWGCGSINPDKYVTLGNYETLTVQVDRYTYTEEDLQQFVEYELANYIEVLDLYEYQTISANTVAADSLVNIDYVITSDGEPVESSAVRGEHYAMDAENYINMDELVGKSVGETVVIDFSATEEEALYFGIMDPEEHELLMLVTINAIETRQMPAFDDGLIAKMNLEGGVTTMDQFKETFRVYLQDSCDSQNQTAKETAVWDAVYNICEVEEPPEELVNRFYEQKKQDYIDFASILEDQGMDTAEAEAEAAYLDDIILELAKEEAKTELVYLAIAKKEGIEISDKQLTDAAEEEYQSYGYESAQAMIDDIGEEDYRSQVLRREVLEHLISAVTIVDGTVSPVIVIPGTEQ
;
A
#
# COMPACT_ATOMS: atom_id res chain seq x y z
N MET A 1 18.74 -16.05 9.94
CA MET A 1 17.43 -15.51 10.31
C MET A 1 17.46 -15.11 11.80
N LYS A 2 17.73 -13.87 12.10
CA LYS A 2 17.67 -13.32 13.46
C LYS A 2 16.54 -12.34 13.53
N SER A 3 15.55 -12.65 14.36
CA SER A 3 14.41 -11.84 14.75
C SER A 3 14.82 -10.40 15.07
N ILE A 4 14.37 -9.46 14.26
CA ILE A 4 14.44 -8.03 14.58
C ILE A 4 13.33 -7.77 15.60
N LYS A 5 13.70 -7.78 16.87
CA LYS A 5 12.82 -7.30 17.93
C LYS A 5 12.74 -5.78 17.81
N LYS A 6 11.60 -5.27 17.36
CA LYS A 6 11.24 -3.85 17.46
C LYS A 6 11.31 -3.46 18.94
N LYS A 7 12.30 -2.65 19.30
CA LYS A 7 12.30 -1.92 20.58
C LYS A 7 11.44 -0.68 20.38
N CYS A 8 10.17 -0.75 20.78
CA CYS A 8 9.42 0.45 21.11
C CYS A 8 10.11 1.11 22.30
N CYS A 9 10.83 2.20 22.06
CA CYS A 9 11.25 3.11 23.12
C CYS A 9 10.03 3.94 23.52
N MET A 10 9.46 3.57 24.67
CA MET A 10 8.50 4.33 25.43
C MET A 10 9.21 5.57 25.99
N ILE A 11 9.05 6.70 25.35
CA ILE A 11 9.42 7.99 25.93
C ILE A 11 8.22 8.50 26.69
N MET A 12 8.22 8.26 28.01
CA MET A 12 7.34 8.96 28.94
C MET A 12 7.85 10.41 29.07
N ILE A 13 7.18 11.32 28.39
CA ILE A 13 7.25 12.74 28.72
C ILE A 13 6.08 13.03 29.65
N LEU A 14 6.39 13.03 30.95
CA LEU A 14 5.53 13.61 32.00
C LEU A 14 5.51 15.13 31.80
N GLY A 15 4.59 15.58 30.97
CA GLY A 15 4.19 16.98 30.93
C GLY A 15 2.91 17.15 31.75
N TRP A 16 3.06 17.70 32.95
CA TRP A 16 1.93 18.23 33.69
C TRP A 16 1.32 19.39 32.91
N ILE A 17 0.21 19.13 32.19
CA ILE A 17 -0.65 20.19 31.73
C ILE A 17 -1.88 20.15 32.63
N SER A 18 -2.02 21.25 33.36
CA SER A 18 -3.15 21.59 34.22
C SER A 18 -4.48 21.24 33.56
N LEU A 19 -5.27 20.39 34.27
CA LEU A 19 -6.71 20.26 34.05
C LEU A 19 -7.35 21.66 34.08
N SER A 20 -7.52 22.25 32.95
CA SER A 20 -8.64 23.16 32.74
C SER A 20 -9.83 22.30 32.32
N LEU A 21 -10.67 21.96 33.30
CA LEU A 21 -12.04 21.54 33.11
C LEU A 21 -12.80 22.70 32.41
N TRP A 22 -12.56 22.83 31.10
CA TRP A 22 -13.51 23.52 30.25
C TRP A 22 -14.17 22.41 29.45
N GLY A 23 -15.33 21.99 29.95
CA GLY A 23 -16.25 21.19 29.18
C GLY A 23 -16.41 21.87 27.82
N CYS A 24 -16.13 21.13 26.76
CA CYS A 24 -16.50 21.53 25.41
C CYS A 24 -17.99 21.87 25.45
N GLY A 25 -18.31 23.17 25.48
CA GLY A 25 -19.69 23.63 25.40
C GLY A 25 -20.20 23.05 24.10
N SER A 26 -21.15 22.12 24.16
CA SER A 26 -21.69 21.41 23.02
C SER A 26 -21.99 22.43 21.91
N ILE A 27 -21.19 22.36 20.81
CA ILE A 27 -21.44 23.22 19.66
C ILE A 27 -22.86 22.97 19.22
N ASN A 28 -23.65 24.05 19.19
CA ASN A 28 -25.03 23.95 18.69
C ASN A 28 -24.99 24.08 17.16
N PRO A 29 -25.09 22.96 16.40
CA PRO A 29 -24.94 22.97 14.94
C PRO A 29 -26.04 23.79 14.25
N ASP A 30 -27.24 23.97 14.85
CA ASP A 30 -28.35 24.75 14.28
C ASP A 30 -27.99 26.23 14.04
N LYS A 31 -26.89 26.71 14.61
CA LYS A 31 -26.41 28.09 14.37
C LYS A 31 -25.60 28.21 13.07
N TYR A 32 -25.13 27.10 12.56
CA TYR A 32 -24.16 27.07 11.46
C TYR A 32 -24.69 26.27 10.29
N VAL A 33 -25.67 25.38 10.47
CA VAL A 33 -26.14 24.47 9.43
C VAL A 33 -27.66 24.58 9.29
N THR A 34 -28.10 24.79 8.04
CA THR A 34 -29.46 24.56 7.61
C THR A 34 -29.52 23.29 6.78
N LEU A 35 -30.14 22.25 7.33
CA LEU A 35 -30.24 20.95 6.62
C LEU A 35 -31.30 21.05 5.50
N GLY A 36 -30.92 20.55 4.32
CA GLY A 36 -31.88 20.28 3.26
C GLY A 36 -32.76 19.05 3.55
N ASN A 37 -33.76 18.82 2.72
CA ASN A 37 -34.63 17.66 2.86
C ASN A 37 -34.01 16.44 2.15
N TYR A 38 -33.14 15.72 2.83
CA TYR A 38 -32.43 14.55 2.28
C TYR A 38 -33.32 13.31 2.12
N GLU A 39 -34.42 13.18 2.86
CA GLU A 39 -35.34 12.03 2.76
C GLU A 39 -36.02 11.90 1.38
N THR A 40 -35.98 12.95 0.58
CA THR A 40 -36.53 12.97 -0.78
C THR A 40 -35.48 12.81 -1.86
N LEU A 41 -34.22 12.67 -1.49
CA LEU A 41 -33.13 12.51 -2.45
C LEU A 41 -33.21 11.16 -3.16
N THR A 42 -32.86 11.21 -4.45
CA THR A 42 -32.50 10.03 -5.23
C THR A 42 -31.03 10.15 -5.58
N VAL A 43 -30.23 9.21 -5.09
CA VAL A 43 -28.76 9.20 -5.22
C VAL A 43 -28.38 8.11 -6.20
N GLN A 44 -27.63 8.49 -7.23
CA GLN A 44 -27.04 7.54 -8.16
C GLN A 44 -25.70 7.06 -7.61
N VAL A 45 -25.53 5.74 -7.50
CA VAL A 45 -24.34 5.12 -6.93
C VAL A 45 -23.68 4.23 -7.98
N ASP A 46 -22.43 4.50 -8.30
CA ASP A 46 -21.65 3.66 -9.19
C ASP A 46 -21.37 2.31 -8.53
N ARG A 47 -21.27 1.26 -9.35
CA ARG A 47 -21.04 -0.10 -8.89
C ARG A 47 -19.78 -0.67 -9.49
N TYR A 48 -19.03 -1.38 -8.66
CA TYR A 48 -17.87 -2.17 -9.05
C TYR A 48 -18.22 -3.65 -9.07
N THR A 49 -17.75 -4.34 -10.08
CA THR A 49 -18.02 -5.76 -10.28
C THR A 49 -16.86 -6.43 -11.01
N TYR A 50 -16.89 -7.75 -11.08
CA TYR A 50 -16.01 -8.53 -11.95
C TYR A 50 -16.79 -9.68 -12.58
N THR A 51 -16.30 -10.19 -13.69
CA THR A 51 -16.82 -11.38 -14.37
C THR A 51 -15.88 -12.57 -14.17
N GLU A 52 -16.31 -13.76 -14.55
CA GLU A 52 -15.40 -14.94 -14.57
C GLU A 52 -14.24 -14.76 -15.57
N GLU A 53 -14.43 -13.94 -16.61
CA GLU A 53 -13.39 -13.61 -17.58
C GLU A 53 -12.35 -12.68 -16.93
N ASP A 54 -12.79 -11.66 -16.19
CA ASP A 54 -11.91 -10.76 -15.44
C ASP A 54 -11.09 -11.54 -14.40
N LEU A 55 -11.73 -12.44 -13.66
CA LEU A 55 -11.04 -13.32 -12.70
C LEU A 55 -10.00 -14.18 -13.40
N GLN A 56 -10.33 -14.77 -14.56
CA GLN A 56 -9.39 -15.61 -15.30
C GLN A 56 -8.19 -14.81 -15.80
N GLN A 57 -8.41 -13.63 -16.35
CA GLN A 57 -7.34 -12.74 -16.80
C GLN A 57 -6.45 -12.29 -15.64
N PHE A 58 -7.06 -11.99 -14.49
CA PHE A 58 -6.31 -11.61 -13.30
C PHE A 58 -5.46 -12.76 -12.75
N VAL A 59 -6.01 -13.96 -12.71
CA VAL A 59 -5.26 -15.17 -12.31
C VAL A 59 -4.08 -15.43 -13.25
N GLU A 60 -4.27 -15.27 -14.56
CA GLU A 60 -3.21 -15.45 -15.56
C GLU A 60 -2.11 -14.37 -15.42
N TYR A 61 -2.50 -13.14 -15.14
CA TYR A 61 -1.57 -12.04 -14.88
C TYR A 61 -0.74 -12.31 -13.61
N GLU A 62 -1.38 -12.71 -12.52
CA GLU A 62 -0.68 -13.04 -11.26
C GLU A 62 0.23 -14.27 -11.42
N LEU A 63 -0.21 -15.30 -12.15
CA LEU A 63 0.65 -16.44 -12.45
C LEU A 63 1.91 -16.02 -13.21
N ALA A 64 1.77 -15.13 -14.20
CA ALA A 64 2.91 -14.62 -14.95
C ALA A 64 3.89 -13.85 -14.04
N ASN A 65 3.36 -13.03 -13.12
CA ASN A 65 4.17 -12.32 -12.13
C ASN A 65 4.92 -13.28 -11.19
N TYR A 66 4.24 -14.31 -10.67
CA TYR A 66 4.89 -15.33 -9.83
C TYR A 66 5.98 -16.11 -10.58
N ILE A 67 5.74 -16.45 -11.86
CA ILE A 67 6.71 -17.14 -12.70
C ILE A 67 7.96 -16.28 -12.89
N GLU A 68 7.79 -14.98 -13.15
CA GLU A 68 8.91 -14.04 -13.30
C GLU A 68 9.69 -13.88 -11.98
N VAL A 69 9.00 -13.59 -10.88
CA VAL A 69 9.64 -13.33 -9.58
C VAL A 69 10.35 -14.56 -9.01
N LEU A 70 9.79 -15.76 -9.22
CA LEU A 70 10.34 -17.02 -8.71
C LEU A 70 11.19 -17.78 -9.73
N ASP A 71 11.39 -17.21 -10.91
CA ASP A 71 12.09 -17.82 -12.04
C ASP A 71 11.63 -19.27 -12.33
N LEU A 72 10.33 -19.44 -12.50
CA LEU A 72 9.71 -20.76 -12.73
C LEU A 72 9.56 -21.11 -14.22
N TYR A 73 10.25 -20.42 -15.10
CA TYR A 73 10.26 -20.71 -16.53
C TYR A 73 10.80 -22.12 -16.83
N GLU A 74 10.37 -22.68 -17.95
CA GLU A 74 10.98 -23.89 -18.52
C GLU A 74 12.10 -23.48 -19.49
N TYR A 75 13.34 -23.84 -19.15
CA TYR A 75 14.53 -23.54 -19.93
C TYR A 75 14.92 -24.70 -20.83
N GLN A 76 15.29 -24.41 -22.09
CA GLN A 76 15.72 -25.38 -23.05
C GLN A 76 17.02 -24.92 -23.74
N THR A 77 18.08 -25.72 -23.61
CA THR A 77 19.30 -25.48 -24.33
C THR A 77 19.08 -25.61 -25.83
N ILE A 78 19.55 -24.62 -26.58
CA ILE A 78 19.51 -24.63 -28.05
C ILE A 78 20.90 -24.97 -28.64
N SER A 79 20.92 -25.34 -29.92
CA SER A 79 22.17 -25.72 -30.59
C SER A 79 23.04 -24.54 -31.01
N ALA A 80 22.73 -23.33 -30.64
CA ALA A 80 23.58 -22.17 -30.86
C ALA A 80 24.85 -22.28 -30.01
N ASN A 81 25.99 -21.87 -30.58
CA ASN A 81 27.30 -21.95 -29.91
C ASN A 81 27.93 -20.58 -29.65
N THR A 82 27.39 -19.52 -30.20
CA THR A 82 27.92 -18.16 -30.07
C THR A 82 26.87 -17.25 -29.52
N VAL A 83 27.20 -16.49 -28.48
CA VAL A 83 26.30 -15.55 -27.80
C VAL A 83 26.01 -14.37 -28.73
N ALA A 84 24.74 -14.07 -28.94
CA ALA A 84 24.25 -12.89 -29.62
C ALA A 84 23.71 -11.86 -28.60
N ALA A 85 23.49 -10.63 -29.02
CA ALA A 85 23.03 -9.55 -28.16
C ALA A 85 21.59 -9.75 -27.58
N ASP A 86 20.85 -10.69 -28.14
CA ASP A 86 19.49 -11.08 -27.72
C ASP A 86 19.44 -12.51 -27.15
N SER A 87 20.59 -13.10 -26.84
CA SER A 87 20.67 -14.45 -26.29
C SER A 87 20.22 -14.47 -24.81
N LEU A 88 19.57 -15.56 -24.45
CA LEU A 88 19.47 -16.00 -23.06
C LEU A 88 20.57 -17.00 -22.79
N VAL A 89 21.47 -16.74 -21.86
CA VAL A 89 22.63 -17.57 -21.57
C VAL A 89 22.55 -18.16 -20.17
N ASN A 90 22.92 -19.43 -20.04
CA ASN A 90 23.15 -20.05 -18.74
C ASN A 90 24.63 -19.88 -18.40
N ILE A 91 24.94 -19.27 -17.25
CA ILE A 91 26.30 -18.93 -16.87
C ILE A 91 26.62 -19.35 -15.43
N ASP A 92 27.90 -19.61 -15.20
CA ASP A 92 28.48 -19.61 -13.86
C ASP A 92 29.36 -18.37 -13.75
N TYR A 93 29.36 -17.69 -12.61
CA TYR A 93 30.33 -16.62 -12.37
C TYR A 93 30.86 -16.60 -10.94
N VAL A 94 32.01 -15.96 -10.76
CA VAL A 94 32.60 -15.66 -9.46
C VAL A 94 33.39 -14.36 -9.57
N ILE A 95 33.30 -13.51 -8.57
CA ILE A 95 34.12 -12.30 -8.46
C ILE A 95 35.46 -12.68 -7.82
N THR A 96 36.54 -12.13 -8.34
CA THR A 96 37.87 -12.21 -7.72
C THR A 96 38.28 -10.85 -7.19
N SER A 97 38.97 -10.83 -6.05
CA SER A 97 39.61 -9.65 -5.48
C SER A 97 41.11 -9.88 -5.47
N ASP A 98 41.88 -9.04 -6.19
CA ASP A 98 43.33 -9.17 -6.34
C ASP A 98 43.75 -10.55 -6.89
N GLY A 99 42.91 -11.15 -7.72
CA GLY A 99 43.16 -12.47 -8.34
C GLY A 99 42.70 -13.69 -7.51
N GLU A 100 42.25 -13.49 -6.27
CA GLU A 100 41.74 -14.58 -5.44
C GLU A 100 40.19 -14.61 -5.47
N PRO A 101 39.56 -15.80 -5.63
CA PRO A 101 38.10 -15.90 -5.67
C PRO A 101 37.42 -15.49 -4.37
N VAL A 102 36.34 -14.69 -4.46
CA VAL A 102 35.46 -14.39 -3.35
C VAL A 102 34.34 -15.44 -3.35
N GLU A 103 34.49 -16.48 -2.55
CA GLU A 103 33.56 -17.63 -2.56
C GLU A 103 32.09 -17.28 -2.32
N SER A 104 31.81 -16.20 -1.56
CA SER A 104 30.46 -15.71 -1.32
C SER A 104 29.78 -15.11 -2.57
N SER A 105 30.56 -14.75 -3.58
CA SER A 105 30.07 -14.19 -4.86
C SER A 105 29.80 -15.25 -5.93
N ALA A 106 30.12 -16.54 -5.65
CA ALA A 106 29.99 -17.59 -6.65
C ALA A 106 28.52 -17.94 -6.93
N VAL A 107 28.11 -17.77 -8.18
CA VAL A 107 26.78 -18.13 -8.70
C VAL A 107 26.94 -19.21 -9.76
N ARG A 108 26.01 -20.15 -9.82
CA ARG A 108 26.03 -21.24 -10.80
C ARG A 108 24.68 -21.41 -11.44
N GLY A 109 24.70 -21.58 -12.76
CA GLY A 109 23.51 -21.86 -13.55
C GLY A 109 22.55 -20.67 -13.63
N GLU A 110 23.05 -19.46 -13.54
CA GLU A 110 22.28 -18.24 -13.70
C GLU A 110 21.75 -18.10 -15.12
N HIS A 111 20.49 -17.75 -15.27
CA HIS A 111 19.85 -17.46 -16.55
C HIS A 111 19.91 -15.96 -16.84
N TYR A 112 20.85 -15.55 -17.68
CA TYR A 112 21.13 -14.16 -17.97
C TYR A 112 20.64 -13.78 -19.39
N ALA A 113 19.69 -12.85 -19.47
CA ALA A 113 19.21 -12.33 -20.75
C ALA A 113 20.07 -11.14 -21.19
N MET A 114 20.72 -11.26 -22.34
CA MET A 114 21.65 -10.27 -22.85
C MET A 114 21.00 -8.94 -23.27
N ASP A 115 19.70 -8.95 -23.59
CA ASP A 115 18.91 -7.79 -24.01
C ASP A 115 18.10 -7.13 -22.89
N ALA A 116 18.17 -7.64 -21.66
CA ALA A 116 17.50 -7.06 -20.51
C ALA A 116 18.34 -5.96 -19.85
N GLU A 117 17.68 -5.03 -19.17
CA GLU A 117 18.35 -4.09 -18.25
C GLU A 117 18.79 -4.87 -17.00
N ASN A 118 20.00 -5.38 -17.04
CA ASN A 118 20.57 -6.13 -15.94
C ASN A 118 21.44 -5.23 -15.06
N TYR A 119 21.49 -5.56 -13.79
CA TYR A 119 22.31 -4.90 -12.79
C TYR A 119 23.82 -5.00 -13.07
N ILE A 120 24.25 -6.14 -13.60
CA ILE A 120 25.64 -6.39 -14.00
C ILE A 120 25.70 -6.41 -15.52
N ASN A 121 26.51 -5.52 -16.12
CA ASN A 121 26.72 -5.54 -17.57
C ASN A 121 27.68 -6.68 -17.97
N MET A 122 27.23 -7.54 -18.86
CA MET A 122 27.99 -8.67 -19.39
C MET A 122 28.14 -8.62 -20.94
N ASP A 123 28.16 -7.43 -21.52
CA ASP A 123 28.25 -7.23 -22.97
C ASP A 123 29.48 -7.93 -23.61
N GLU A 124 30.56 -8.13 -22.83
CA GLU A 124 31.74 -8.86 -23.29
C GLU A 124 31.47 -10.33 -23.66
N LEU A 125 30.33 -10.89 -23.21
CA LEU A 125 29.92 -12.24 -23.60
C LEU A 125 29.46 -12.31 -25.06
N VAL A 126 29.03 -11.19 -25.67
CA VAL A 126 28.60 -11.19 -27.08
C VAL A 126 29.74 -11.60 -28.00
N GLY A 127 29.48 -12.59 -28.86
CA GLY A 127 30.44 -13.17 -29.76
C GLY A 127 31.30 -14.27 -29.15
N LYS A 128 31.20 -14.58 -27.88
CA LYS A 128 31.89 -15.68 -27.21
C LYS A 128 31.16 -17.00 -27.41
N SER A 129 31.88 -18.10 -27.17
CA SER A 129 31.37 -19.44 -27.39
C SER A 129 30.96 -20.14 -26.09
N VAL A 130 30.01 -21.06 -26.20
CA VAL A 130 29.67 -21.98 -25.11
C VAL A 130 30.93 -22.76 -24.67
N GLY A 131 31.14 -22.85 -23.36
CA GLY A 131 32.32 -23.44 -22.73
C GLY A 131 33.49 -22.47 -22.54
N GLU A 132 33.42 -21.25 -23.04
CA GLU A 132 34.42 -20.20 -22.85
C GLU A 132 34.26 -19.53 -21.48
N THR A 133 35.40 -19.22 -20.82
CA THR A 133 35.41 -18.36 -19.63
C THR A 133 35.90 -16.99 -20.02
N VAL A 134 35.10 -15.97 -19.73
CA VAL A 134 35.38 -14.56 -20.03
C VAL A 134 35.70 -13.83 -18.74
N VAL A 135 36.68 -12.95 -18.80
CA VAL A 135 37.04 -12.06 -17.68
C VAL A 135 36.43 -10.72 -17.97
N ILE A 136 35.60 -10.22 -17.03
CA ILE A 136 34.94 -8.94 -17.12
C ILE A 136 35.44 -8.05 -15.99
N ASP A 137 35.78 -6.81 -16.32
CA ASP A 137 36.09 -5.80 -15.30
C ASP A 137 34.82 -5.53 -14.45
N PHE A 138 34.93 -5.78 -13.16
CA PHE A 138 33.80 -5.58 -12.23
C PHE A 138 34.06 -4.35 -11.37
N SER A 139 33.20 -3.35 -11.49
CA SER A 139 33.19 -2.19 -10.62
C SER A 139 31.90 -2.20 -9.80
N ALA A 140 32.02 -2.07 -8.49
CA ALA A 140 30.91 -2.06 -7.55
C ALA A 140 31.01 -0.85 -6.64
N THR A 141 29.85 -0.31 -6.25
CA THR A 141 29.76 0.61 -5.11
C THR A 141 30.07 -0.13 -3.81
N GLU A 142 30.33 0.58 -2.71
CA GLU A 142 30.55 -0.04 -1.40
C GLU A 142 29.36 -0.93 -0.99
N GLU A 143 28.11 -0.48 -1.25
CA GLU A 143 26.90 -1.24 -0.92
C GLU A 143 26.79 -2.54 -1.74
N GLU A 144 27.04 -2.47 -3.04
CA GLU A 144 27.05 -3.61 -3.95
C GLU A 144 28.15 -4.62 -3.59
N ALA A 145 29.35 -4.13 -3.31
CA ALA A 145 30.48 -4.96 -2.89
C ALA A 145 30.22 -5.68 -1.57
N LEU A 146 29.56 -4.98 -0.63
CA LEU A 146 29.19 -5.54 0.67
C LEU A 146 28.20 -6.71 0.52
N TYR A 147 27.28 -6.65 -0.47
CA TYR A 147 26.37 -7.77 -0.79
C TYR A 147 27.14 -9.05 -1.12
N PHE A 148 28.28 -8.94 -1.82
CA PHE A 148 29.18 -10.04 -2.13
C PHE A 148 30.20 -10.35 -1.02
N GLY A 149 30.17 -9.59 0.10
CA GLY A 149 31.11 -9.75 1.21
C GLY A 149 32.50 -9.15 0.93
N ILE A 150 32.58 -8.19 -0.02
CA ILE A 150 33.82 -7.48 -0.37
C ILE A 150 33.84 -6.17 0.43
N MET A 151 34.91 -5.96 1.18
CA MET A 151 35.17 -4.75 1.92
C MET A 151 36.10 -3.84 1.12
N ASP A 152 35.91 -2.52 1.21
CA ASP A 152 36.77 -1.50 0.59
C ASP A 152 37.04 -1.77 -0.92
N PRO A 153 35.99 -1.86 -1.78
CA PRO A 153 36.12 -2.31 -3.16
C PRO A 153 37.06 -1.44 -4.02
N GLU A 154 37.23 -0.15 -3.66
CA GLU A 154 38.13 0.76 -4.36
C GLU A 154 39.62 0.47 -4.14
N GLU A 155 39.96 -0.32 -3.09
CA GLU A 155 41.33 -0.70 -2.75
C GLU A 155 41.77 -1.99 -3.46
N HIS A 156 40.86 -2.67 -4.19
CA HIS A 156 41.05 -3.99 -4.77
C HIS A 156 40.81 -3.99 -6.29
N GLU A 157 41.55 -4.83 -7.00
CA GLU A 157 41.27 -5.15 -8.39
C GLU A 157 40.15 -6.21 -8.43
N LEU A 158 38.93 -5.81 -8.82
CA LEU A 158 37.79 -6.70 -8.91
C LEU A 158 37.56 -7.14 -10.36
N LEU A 159 37.58 -8.46 -10.58
CA LEU A 159 37.27 -9.06 -11.85
C LEU A 159 36.16 -10.10 -11.67
N MET A 160 35.28 -10.22 -12.64
CA MET A 160 34.28 -11.28 -12.70
C MET A 160 34.71 -12.34 -13.73
N LEU A 161 34.82 -13.57 -13.29
CA LEU A 161 35.08 -14.72 -14.17
C LEU A 161 33.75 -15.37 -14.53
N VAL A 162 33.33 -15.26 -15.80
CA VAL A 162 32.04 -15.77 -16.27
C VAL A 162 32.28 -16.93 -17.22
N THR A 163 31.71 -18.10 -16.93
CA THR A 163 31.73 -19.27 -17.78
C THR A 163 30.38 -19.46 -18.46
N ILE A 164 30.37 -19.54 -19.79
CA ILE A 164 29.14 -19.72 -20.57
C ILE A 164 28.83 -21.23 -20.64
N ASN A 165 27.77 -21.67 -19.95
CA ASN A 165 27.39 -23.08 -19.90
C ASN A 165 26.56 -23.51 -21.12
N ALA A 166 25.57 -22.65 -21.50
CA ALA A 166 24.65 -22.92 -22.61
C ALA A 166 24.05 -21.61 -23.14
N ILE A 167 23.49 -21.68 -24.34
CA ILE A 167 22.54 -20.71 -24.85
C ILE A 167 21.15 -21.38 -24.80
N GLU A 168 20.15 -20.66 -24.28
CA GLU A 168 18.86 -21.24 -23.96
C GLU A 168 17.70 -20.44 -24.55
N THR A 169 16.56 -21.04 -24.54
CA THR A 169 15.26 -20.35 -24.67
C THR A 169 14.45 -20.60 -23.42
N ARG A 170 13.63 -19.65 -23.03
CA ARG A 170 12.66 -19.81 -21.93
C ARG A 170 11.25 -19.88 -22.48
N GLN A 171 10.41 -20.67 -21.82
CA GLN A 171 9.00 -20.80 -22.12
C GLN A 171 8.19 -20.70 -20.83
N MET A 172 6.98 -20.14 -20.96
CA MET A 172 6.02 -20.18 -19.86
C MET A 172 5.69 -21.64 -19.54
N PRO A 173 5.73 -22.07 -18.26
CA PRO A 173 5.30 -23.40 -17.87
C PRO A 173 3.80 -23.57 -18.10
N ALA A 174 3.34 -24.83 -18.12
CA ALA A 174 1.91 -25.09 -18.10
C ALA A 174 1.27 -24.59 -16.80
N PHE A 175 0.12 -23.92 -16.91
CA PHE A 175 -0.63 -23.46 -15.75
C PHE A 175 -1.43 -24.62 -15.17
N ASP A 176 -0.81 -25.37 -14.29
CA ASP A 176 -1.38 -26.57 -13.65
C ASP A 176 -1.05 -26.64 -12.15
N ASP A 177 -1.59 -27.66 -11.49
CA ASP A 177 -1.36 -27.88 -10.05
C ASP A 177 0.14 -28.08 -9.72
N GLY A 178 0.92 -28.60 -10.65
CA GLY A 178 2.36 -28.79 -10.49
C GLY A 178 3.12 -27.46 -10.41
N LEU A 179 2.69 -26.47 -11.18
CA LEU A 179 3.22 -25.10 -11.09
C LEU A 179 2.88 -24.47 -9.74
N ILE A 180 1.59 -24.53 -9.33
CA ILE A 180 1.16 -23.96 -8.05
C ILE A 180 1.91 -24.58 -6.87
N ALA A 181 2.11 -25.89 -6.89
CA ALA A 181 2.86 -26.59 -5.83
C ALA A 181 4.32 -26.13 -5.75
N LYS A 182 4.95 -25.76 -6.88
CA LYS A 182 6.33 -25.22 -6.92
C LYS A 182 6.45 -23.82 -6.33
N MET A 183 5.39 -23.00 -6.42
CA MET A 183 5.37 -21.64 -5.88
C MET A 183 5.46 -21.59 -4.36
N ASN A 184 5.17 -22.69 -3.67
CA ASN A 184 5.18 -22.83 -2.21
C ASN A 184 4.46 -21.69 -1.49
N LEU A 185 3.24 -21.42 -1.94
CA LEU A 185 2.41 -20.32 -1.45
C LEU A 185 1.99 -20.52 0.01
N GLU A 186 1.85 -19.43 0.73
CA GLU A 186 1.32 -19.45 2.10
C GLU A 186 -0.12 -19.98 2.12
N GLY A 187 -0.57 -20.48 3.28
CA GLY A 187 -1.93 -21.03 3.45
C GLY A 187 -2.15 -22.42 2.83
N GLY A 188 -1.08 -23.07 2.27
CA GLY A 188 -1.17 -24.43 1.74
C GLY A 188 -1.89 -24.52 0.40
N VAL A 189 -1.89 -23.48 -0.40
CA VAL A 189 -2.42 -23.45 -1.77
C VAL A 189 -1.51 -24.28 -2.68
N THR A 190 -2.06 -25.36 -3.25
CA THR A 190 -1.29 -26.33 -4.07
C THR A 190 -1.97 -26.69 -5.38
N THR A 191 -3.16 -26.17 -5.67
CA THR A 191 -3.91 -26.47 -6.89
C THR A 191 -4.39 -25.17 -7.57
N MET A 192 -4.61 -25.24 -8.89
CA MET A 192 -5.15 -24.12 -9.68
C MET A 192 -6.51 -23.66 -9.16
N ASP A 193 -7.37 -24.59 -8.75
CA ASP A 193 -8.69 -24.25 -8.20
C ASP A 193 -8.57 -23.46 -6.89
N GLN A 194 -7.66 -23.88 -5.98
CA GLN A 194 -7.39 -23.14 -4.74
C GLN A 194 -6.80 -21.77 -5.02
N PHE A 195 -5.84 -21.67 -5.95
CA PHE A 195 -5.24 -20.41 -6.36
C PHE A 195 -6.28 -19.47 -6.94
N LYS A 196 -7.12 -19.93 -7.86
CA LYS A 196 -8.23 -19.16 -8.43
C LYS A 196 -9.23 -18.70 -7.36
N GLU A 197 -9.54 -19.57 -6.38
CA GLU A 197 -10.46 -19.24 -5.30
C GLU A 197 -9.90 -18.14 -4.38
N THR A 198 -8.58 -18.13 -4.12
CA THR A 198 -7.93 -17.04 -3.38
C THR A 198 -8.20 -15.68 -4.04
N PHE A 199 -8.05 -15.59 -5.36
CA PHE A 199 -8.32 -14.36 -6.08
C PHE A 199 -9.81 -14.05 -6.25
N ARG A 200 -10.67 -15.07 -6.28
CA ARG A 200 -12.13 -14.85 -6.25
C ARG A 200 -12.54 -14.15 -4.96
N VAL A 201 -12.05 -14.61 -3.81
CA VAL A 201 -12.30 -13.97 -2.51
C VAL A 201 -11.74 -12.54 -2.51
N TYR A 202 -10.51 -12.36 -2.95
CA TYR A 202 -9.89 -11.04 -3.04
C TYR A 202 -10.70 -10.06 -3.89
N LEU A 203 -11.15 -10.47 -5.09
CA LEU A 203 -11.95 -9.63 -5.98
C LEU A 203 -13.33 -9.32 -5.40
N GLN A 204 -13.96 -10.29 -4.73
CA GLN A 204 -15.24 -10.08 -4.06
C GLN A 204 -15.10 -9.06 -2.93
N ASP A 205 -14.11 -9.20 -2.06
CA ASP A 205 -13.86 -8.28 -0.96
C ASP A 205 -13.53 -6.87 -1.49
N SER A 206 -12.77 -6.79 -2.59
CA SER A 206 -12.47 -5.52 -3.26
C SER A 206 -13.72 -4.86 -3.84
N CYS A 207 -14.60 -5.64 -4.50
CA CYS A 207 -15.90 -5.15 -4.98
C CYS A 207 -16.76 -4.63 -3.84
N ASP A 208 -16.87 -5.39 -2.76
CA ASP A 208 -17.72 -5.05 -1.62
C ASP A 208 -17.22 -3.77 -0.94
N SER A 209 -15.90 -3.64 -0.75
CA SER A 209 -15.27 -2.44 -0.19
C SER A 209 -15.48 -1.22 -1.08
N GLN A 210 -15.20 -1.33 -2.39
CA GLN A 210 -15.37 -0.21 -3.33
C GLN A 210 -16.84 0.20 -3.48
N ASN A 211 -17.76 -0.77 -3.52
CA ASN A 211 -19.19 -0.50 -3.57
C ASN A 211 -19.69 0.19 -2.29
N GLN A 212 -19.18 -0.20 -1.12
CA GLN A 212 -19.53 0.46 0.12
C GLN A 212 -19.01 1.90 0.14
N THR A 213 -17.75 2.13 -0.21
CA THR A 213 -17.15 3.47 -0.29
C THR A 213 -17.88 4.35 -1.31
N ALA A 214 -18.19 3.83 -2.51
CA ALA A 214 -18.93 4.57 -3.54
C ALA A 214 -20.33 4.99 -3.04
N LYS A 215 -21.01 4.09 -2.35
CA LYS A 215 -22.31 4.36 -1.75
C LYS A 215 -22.24 5.45 -0.67
N GLU A 216 -21.29 5.33 0.24
CA GLU A 216 -21.07 6.28 1.32
C GLU A 216 -20.75 7.67 0.80
N THR A 217 -19.80 7.75 -0.14
CA THR A 217 -19.39 9.00 -0.78
C THR A 217 -20.55 9.66 -1.52
N ALA A 218 -21.24 8.91 -2.39
CA ALA A 218 -22.33 9.47 -3.19
C ALA A 218 -23.49 9.97 -2.32
N VAL A 219 -23.83 9.24 -1.26
CA VAL A 219 -24.91 9.64 -0.33
C VAL A 219 -24.46 10.86 0.47
N TRP A 220 -23.25 10.86 1.00
CA TRP A 220 -22.71 12.01 1.72
C TRP A 220 -22.69 13.26 0.86
N ASP A 221 -22.12 13.21 -0.32
CA ASP A 221 -22.02 14.34 -1.25
C ASP A 221 -23.40 14.89 -1.62
N ALA A 222 -24.36 14.01 -1.90
CA ALA A 222 -25.71 14.42 -2.23
C ALA A 222 -26.41 15.15 -1.04
N VAL A 223 -26.18 14.68 0.17
CA VAL A 223 -26.75 15.29 1.37
C VAL A 223 -26.03 16.59 1.71
N TYR A 224 -24.69 16.60 1.68
CA TYR A 224 -23.87 17.77 1.96
C TYR A 224 -24.21 18.93 1.03
N ASN A 225 -24.34 18.65 -0.28
CA ASN A 225 -24.61 19.65 -1.30
C ASN A 225 -25.98 20.34 -1.19
N ILE A 226 -26.92 19.79 -0.45
CA ILE A 226 -28.22 20.43 -0.21
C ILE A 226 -28.29 21.15 1.16
N CYS A 227 -27.21 21.10 1.93
CA CYS A 227 -27.10 21.82 3.18
C CYS A 227 -26.51 23.22 2.96
N GLU A 228 -26.98 24.19 3.73
CA GLU A 228 -26.36 25.51 3.81
C GLU A 228 -25.51 25.55 5.09
N VAL A 229 -24.19 25.76 4.92
CA VAL A 229 -23.23 25.76 6.04
C VAL A 229 -22.59 27.13 6.13
N GLU A 230 -22.80 27.78 7.26
CA GLU A 230 -22.18 29.06 7.62
C GLU A 230 -20.71 28.86 8.02
N GLU A 231 -19.98 29.97 8.21
CA GLU A 231 -18.57 29.92 8.68
C GLU A 231 -18.48 29.20 10.02
N PRO A 232 -17.66 28.13 10.12
CA PRO A 232 -17.53 27.36 11.35
C PRO A 232 -16.96 28.19 12.51
N PRO A 233 -17.25 27.84 13.77
CA PRO A 233 -16.61 28.51 14.88
C PRO A 233 -15.11 28.29 14.90
N GLU A 234 -14.36 29.36 15.19
CA GLU A 234 -12.89 29.36 15.19
C GLU A 234 -12.29 28.24 16.07
N GLU A 235 -12.93 27.93 17.19
CA GLU A 235 -12.50 26.82 18.08
C GLU A 235 -12.50 25.46 17.37
N LEU A 236 -13.54 25.19 16.56
CA LEU A 236 -13.63 23.95 15.80
C LEU A 236 -12.60 23.91 14.66
N VAL A 237 -12.43 25.01 13.94
CA VAL A 237 -11.41 25.14 12.88
C VAL A 237 -10.02 24.94 13.46
N ASN A 238 -9.69 25.58 14.59
CA ASN A 238 -8.39 25.44 15.24
C ASN A 238 -8.11 24.00 15.69
N ARG A 239 -9.12 23.28 16.21
CA ARG A 239 -8.96 21.86 16.57
C ARG A 239 -8.53 21.02 15.36
N PHE A 240 -9.21 21.12 14.24
CA PHE A 240 -8.87 20.39 13.02
C PHE A 240 -7.57 20.87 12.39
N TYR A 241 -7.25 22.17 12.51
CA TYR A 241 -5.98 22.70 12.05
C TYR A 241 -4.79 22.09 12.81
N GLU A 242 -4.84 22.08 14.13
CA GLU A 242 -3.78 21.48 14.95
C GLU A 242 -3.66 19.96 14.71
N GLN A 243 -4.78 19.26 14.56
CA GLN A 243 -4.80 17.84 14.24
C GLN A 243 -4.13 17.57 12.88
N LYS A 244 -4.58 18.23 11.80
CA LYS A 244 -4.00 18.02 10.46
C LYS A 244 -2.53 18.41 10.36
N LYS A 245 -2.12 19.42 11.12
CA LYS A 245 -0.73 19.82 11.21
C LYS A 245 0.12 18.74 11.90
N GLN A 246 -0.41 18.16 12.99
CA GLN A 246 0.27 17.07 13.70
C GLN A 246 0.34 15.81 12.83
N ASP A 247 -0.77 15.42 12.17
CA ASP A 247 -0.82 14.28 11.26
C ASP A 247 0.26 14.41 10.16
N TYR A 248 0.46 15.63 9.63
CA TYR A 248 1.50 15.89 8.64
C TYR A 248 2.92 15.69 9.21
N ILE A 249 3.17 16.22 10.42
CA ILE A 249 4.46 16.09 11.12
C ILE A 249 4.75 14.63 11.43
N ASP A 250 3.75 13.88 11.92
CA ASP A 250 3.88 12.46 12.25
C ASP A 250 4.14 11.63 11.00
N PHE A 251 3.45 11.90 9.90
CA PHE A 251 3.72 11.26 8.60
C PHE A 251 5.15 11.54 8.11
N ALA A 252 5.59 12.79 8.21
CA ALA A 252 6.94 13.17 7.82
C ALA A 252 8.01 12.49 8.70
N SER A 253 7.72 12.29 10.00
CA SER A 253 8.64 11.58 10.91
C SER A 253 8.79 10.09 10.55
N ILE A 254 7.75 9.46 9.99
CA ILE A 254 7.83 8.08 9.46
C ILE A 254 8.78 8.01 8.25
N LEU A 255 8.86 9.09 7.47
CA LEU A 255 9.78 9.22 6.34
C LEU A 255 11.21 9.55 6.78
N GLU A 256 11.43 9.94 8.04
CA GLU A 256 12.77 10.19 8.62
C GLU A 256 13.65 8.93 8.58
N ASP A 257 13.06 7.77 8.80
CA ASP A 257 13.74 6.46 8.60
C ASP A 257 14.17 6.25 7.12
N GLN A 258 13.67 7.08 6.20
CA GLN A 258 14.00 7.13 4.77
C GLN A 258 14.87 8.34 4.38
N GLY A 259 15.35 9.11 5.36
CA GLY A 259 16.31 10.20 5.18
C GLY A 259 15.73 11.61 5.07
N MET A 260 14.46 11.81 5.42
CA MET A 260 13.87 13.15 5.53
C MET A 260 14.13 13.72 6.94
N ASP A 261 14.64 14.97 7.06
CA ASP A 261 14.89 15.64 8.34
C ASP A 261 13.58 16.20 8.93
N THR A 262 13.30 15.95 10.23
CA THR A 262 12.13 16.47 10.96
C THR A 262 12.04 18.01 10.88
N ALA A 263 13.18 18.72 10.88
CA ALA A 263 13.21 20.19 10.73
C ALA A 263 12.77 20.63 9.32
N GLU A 264 13.00 19.80 8.31
CA GLU A 264 12.53 20.02 6.94
C GLU A 264 11.01 19.83 6.85
N ALA A 265 10.47 18.82 7.53
CA ALA A 265 9.04 18.56 7.62
C ALA A 265 8.28 19.67 8.36
N GLU A 266 8.83 20.20 9.47
CA GLU A 266 8.25 21.35 10.17
C GLU A 266 8.25 22.62 9.31
N ALA A 267 9.33 22.85 8.52
CA ALA A 267 9.42 23.98 7.60
C ALA A 267 8.44 23.87 6.43
N GLU A 268 8.21 22.65 5.93
CA GLU A 268 7.25 22.37 4.86
C GLU A 268 5.81 22.48 5.37
N ALA A 269 5.52 22.00 6.59
CA ALA A 269 4.24 22.21 7.25
C ALA A 269 3.90 23.70 7.39
N ALA A 270 4.89 24.53 7.73
CA ALA A 270 4.71 25.98 7.78
C ALA A 270 4.48 26.62 6.39
N TYR A 271 5.03 26.06 5.32
CA TYR A 271 4.73 26.48 3.95
C TYR A 271 3.31 26.09 3.51
N LEU A 272 2.80 24.95 4.00
CA LEU A 272 1.44 24.44 3.72
C LEU A 272 0.36 25.01 4.65
N ASP A 273 0.71 25.97 5.52
CA ASP A 273 -0.17 26.50 6.58
C ASP A 273 -1.55 26.95 6.05
N ASP A 274 -1.55 27.71 4.95
CA ASP A 274 -2.81 28.17 4.32
C ASP A 274 -3.64 27.01 3.77
N ILE A 275 -3.01 25.96 3.25
CA ILE A 275 -3.68 24.77 2.72
C ILE A 275 -4.26 23.97 3.88
N ILE A 276 -3.49 23.75 4.93
CA ILE A 276 -3.92 23.06 6.15
C ILE A 276 -5.11 23.77 6.77
N LEU A 277 -5.08 25.12 6.83
CA LEU A 277 -6.18 25.90 7.36
C LEU A 277 -7.46 25.76 6.52
N GLU A 278 -7.38 25.77 5.20
CA GLU A 278 -8.55 25.57 4.34
C GLU A 278 -9.11 24.15 4.48
N LEU A 279 -8.26 23.13 4.56
CA LEU A 279 -8.69 21.74 4.84
C LEU A 279 -9.36 21.62 6.20
N ALA A 280 -8.84 22.30 7.21
CA ALA A 280 -9.43 22.33 8.55
C ALA A 280 -10.81 23.02 8.57
N LYS A 281 -11.00 24.07 7.78
CA LYS A 281 -12.32 24.72 7.63
C LYS A 281 -13.34 23.80 6.97
N GLU A 282 -12.96 23.10 5.91
CA GLU A 282 -13.86 22.15 5.24
C GLU A 282 -14.19 20.96 6.16
N GLU A 283 -13.22 20.46 6.92
CA GLU A 283 -13.46 19.42 7.92
C GLU A 283 -14.42 19.91 9.02
N ALA A 284 -14.24 21.14 9.49
CA ALA A 284 -15.12 21.76 10.48
C ALA A 284 -16.57 21.92 9.96
N LYS A 285 -16.75 22.27 8.68
CA LYS A 285 -18.08 22.31 8.05
C LYS A 285 -18.70 20.92 7.97
N THR A 286 -17.92 19.94 7.56
CA THR A 286 -18.31 18.53 7.50
C THR A 286 -18.79 18.04 8.86
N GLU A 287 -18.03 18.28 9.92
CA GLU A 287 -18.39 17.92 11.30
C GLU A 287 -19.71 18.57 11.74
N LEU A 288 -19.90 19.86 11.43
CA LEU A 288 -21.13 20.56 11.76
C LEU A 288 -22.37 19.95 11.09
N VAL A 289 -22.25 19.48 9.84
CA VAL A 289 -23.34 18.80 9.15
C VAL A 289 -23.65 17.46 9.81
N TYR A 290 -22.63 16.65 10.15
CA TYR A 290 -22.83 15.40 10.89
C TYR A 290 -23.55 15.64 12.23
N LEU A 291 -23.09 16.63 13.00
CA LEU A 291 -23.72 17.01 14.28
C LEU A 291 -25.16 17.50 14.10
N ALA A 292 -25.47 18.23 13.04
CA ALA A 292 -26.82 18.73 12.76
C ALA A 292 -27.77 17.58 12.42
N ILE A 293 -27.32 16.60 11.61
CA ILE A 293 -28.11 15.43 11.27
C ILE A 293 -28.31 14.55 12.52
N ALA A 294 -27.20 14.25 13.24
CA ALA A 294 -27.27 13.47 14.47
C ALA A 294 -28.30 14.06 15.47
N LYS A 295 -28.27 15.38 15.64
CA LYS A 295 -29.21 16.08 16.49
C LYS A 295 -30.67 15.99 16.00
N LYS A 296 -30.88 16.16 14.68
CA LYS A 296 -32.22 16.05 14.07
C LYS A 296 -32.81 14.66 14.24
N GLU A 297 -31.96 13.63 14.01
CA GLU A 297 -32.40 12.22 14.04
C GLU A 297 -32.28 11.58 15.43
N GLY A 298 -31.75 12.31 16.44
CA GLY A 298 -31.58 11.79 17.80
C GLY A 298 -30.53 10.69 17.90
N ILE A 299 -29.48 10.73 17.04
CA ILE A 299 -28.37 9.78 17.05
C ILE A 299 -27.35 10.26 18.09
N GLU A 300 -27.11 9.44 19.09
CA GLU A 300 -26.10 9.65 20.13
C GLU A 300 -25.29 8.40 20.34
N ILE A 301 -23.98 8.54 20.59
CA ILE A 301 -23.09 7.42 20.85
C ILE A 301 -22.92 7.24 22.35
N SER A 302 -23.47 6.14 22.86
CA SER A 302 -23.29 5.73 24.26
C SER A 302 -21.86 5.15 24.46
N ASP A 303 -21.40 5.15 25.70
CA ASP A 303 -20.08 4.56 26.06
C ASP A 303 -20.02 3.08 25.67
N LYS A 304 -21.15 2.37 25.72
CA LYS A 304 -21.22 0.98 25.27
C LYS A 304 -20.97 0.86 23.76
N GLN A 305 -21.64 1.67 22.94
CA GLN A 305 -21.44 1.66 21.49
C GLN A 305 -20.01 2.04 21.13
N LEU A 306 -19.42 3.02 21.83
CA LEU A 306 -18.03 3.40 21.64
C LEU A 306 -17.08 2.23 21.92
N THR A 307 -17.30 1.53 23.04
CA THR A 307 -16.47 0.38 23.41
C THR A 307 -16.68 -0.78 22.44
N ASP A 308 -17.93 -1.09 22.08
CA ASP A 308 -18.24 -2.17 21.15
C ASP A 308 -17.56 -1.93 19.78
N ALA A 309 -17.64 -0.71 19.25
CA ALA A 309 -16.96 -0.33 18.01
C ALA A 309 -15.43 -0.49 18.10
N ALA A 310 -14.85 -0.06 19.20
CA ALA A 310 -13.40 -0.21 19.41
C ALA A 310 -12.98 -1.68 19.54
N GLU A 311 -13.78 -2.53 20.17
CA GLU A 311 -13.52 -3.98 20.28
C GLU A 311 -13.55 -4.69 18.91
N GLU A 312 -14.32 -4.18 17.96
CA GLU A 312 -14.39 -4.71 16.60
C GLU A 312 -13.18 -4.28 15.74
N GLU A 313 -12.58 -3.13 16.03
CA GLU A 313 -11.63 -2.46 15.14
C GLU A 313 -10.17 -2.51 15.62
N TYR A 314 -9.89 -2.57 16.92
CA TYR A 314 -8.54 -2.35 17.47
C TYR A 314 -7.46 -3.26 16.88
N GLN A 315 -7.80 -4.51 16.54
CA GLN A 315 -6.83 -5.45 15.96
C GLN A 315 -6.44 -5.09 14.53
N SER A 316 -7.41 -4.62 13.72
CA SER A 316 -7.16 -4.21 12.33
C SER A 316 -6.28 -2.95 12.26
N TYR A 317 -6.38 -2.09 13.27
CA TYR A 317 -5.51 -0.91 13.43
C TYR A 317 -4.18 -1.21 14.15
N GLY A 318 -3.93 -2.47 14.53
CA GLY A 318 -2.68 -2.89 15.15
C GLY A 318 -2.52 -2.57 16.63
N TYR A 319 -3.59 -2.21 17.32
CA TYR A 319 -3.57 -1.95 18.75
C TYR A 319 -3.65 -3.24 19.58
N GLU A 320 -3.11 -3.18 20.80
CA GLU A 320 -3.15 -4.31 21.75
C GLU A 320 -4.53 -4.49 22.40
N SER A 321 -5.34 -3.44 22.43
CA SER A 321 -6.70 -3.45 23.01
C SER A 321 -7.54 -2.27 22.52
N ALA A 322 -8.87 -2.40 22.60
CA ALA A 322 -9.82 -1.34 22.36
C ALA A 322 -9.53 -0.07 23.19
N GLN A 323 -9.16 -0.23 24.47
CA GLN A 323 -8.84 0.90 25.33
C GLN A 323 -7.57 1.62 24.87
N ALA A 324 -6.53 0.88 24.44
CA ALA A 324 -5.30 1.49 23.92
C ALA A 324 -5.57 2.31 22.64
N MET A 325 -6.46 1.84 21.78
CA MET A 325 -6.90 2.58 20.59
C MET A 325 -7.66 3.85 20.95
N ILE A 326 -8.63 3.77 21.89
CA ILE A 326 -9.39 4.95 22.34
C ILE A 326 -8.47 5.98 23.01
N ASP A 327 -7.52 5.53 23.84
CA ASP A 327 -6.58 6.41 24.54
C ASP A 327 -5.63 7.12 23.58
N ASP A 328 -5.22 6.48 22.49
CA ASP A 328 -4.33 7.02 21.48
C ASP A 328 -5.03 8.00 20.54
N ILE A 329 -6.19 7.63 20.00
CA ILE A 329 -7.01 8.49 19.13
C ILE A 329 -7.60 9.67 19.93
N GLY A 330 -7.91 9.46 21.19
CA GLY A 330 -8.71 10.36 22.03
C GLY A 330 -10.19 9.99 22.01
N GLU A 331 -10.80 9.87 23.20
CA GLU A 331 -12.19 9.42 23.34
C GLU A 331 -13.18 10.29 22.54
N GLU A 332 -12.99 11.63 22.55
CA GLU A 332 -13.88 12.56 21.86
C GLU A 332 -13.77 12.41 20.33
N ASP A 333 -12.56 12.30 19.82
CA ASP A 333 -12.32 12.14 18.39
C ASP A 333 -12.80 10.79 17.88
N TYR A 334 -12.57 9.71 18.64
CA TYR A 334 -13.09 8.40 18.28
C TYR A 334 -14.61 8.34 18.36
N ARG A 335 -15.23 9.00 19.35
CA ARG A 335 -16.71 9.15 19.46
C ARG A 335 -17.28 9.90 18.26
N SER A 336 -16.60 10.92 17.77
CA SER A 336 -17.00 11.63 16.54
C SER A 336 -16.93 10.72 15.32
N GLN A 337 -15.89 9.91 15.18
CA GLN A 337 -15.77 8.93 14.09
C GLN A 337 -16.91 7.92 14.11
N VAL A 338 -17.22 7.35 15.26
CA VAL A 338 -18.36 6.43 15.43
C VAL A 338 -19.68 7.13 15.11
N LEU A 339 -19.87 8.37 15.57
CA LEU A 339 -21.07 9.16 15.27
C LEU A 339 -21.24 9.40 13.76
N ARG A 340 -20.18 9.76 13.07
CA ARG A 340 -20.20 9.97 11.60
C ARG A 340 -20.64 8.70 10.87
N ARG A 341 -20.14 7.54 11.29
CA ARG A 341 -20.54 6.24 10.73
C ARG A 341 -22.03 5.96 10.94
N GLU A 342 -22.54 6.10 12.15
CA GLU A 342 -23.95 5.89 12.45
C GLU A 342 -24.87 6.86 11.68
N VAL A 343 -24.46 8.13 11.55
CA VAL A 343 -25.19 9.12 10.75
C VAL A 343 -25.18 8.71 9.27
N LEU A 344 -24.05 8.27 8.74
CA LEU A 344 -23.94 7.87 7.34
C LEU A 344 -24.78 6.62 7.03
N GLU A 345 -24.80 5.63 7.92
CA GLU A 345 -25.68 4.47 7.83
C GLU A 345 -27.16 4.87 7.84
N HIS A 346 -27.53 5.80 8.73
CA HIS A 346 -28.88 6.37 8.74
C HIS A 346 -29.22 7.02 7.40
N LEU A 347 -28.35 7.89 6.86
CA LEU A 347 -28.56 8.56 5.59
C LEU A 347 -28.71 7.58 4.42
N ILE A 348 -27.87 6.55 4.37
CA ILE A 348 -27.97 5.48 3.37
C ILE A 348 -29.36 4.81 3.41
N SER A 349 -29.92 4.66 4.60
CA SER A 349 -31.26 4.07 4.78
C SER A 349 -32.40 5.03 4.45
N ALA A 350 -32.17 6.33 4.57
CA ALA A 350 -33.18 7.38 4.41
C ALA A 350 -33.36 7.85 2.95
N VAL A 351 -32.32 7.74 2.11
CA VAL A 351 -32.36 8.17 0.71
C VAL A 351 -32.79 7.04 -0.22
N THR A 352 -33.27 7.41 -1.43
CA THR A 352 -33.49 6.41 -2.49
C THR A 352 -32.22 6.23 -3.31
N ILE A 353 -31.64 5.02 -3.30
CA ILE A 353 -30.44 4.69 -4.08
C ILE A 353 -30.88 4.08 -5.42
N VAL A 354 -30.26 4.53 -6.51
CA VAL A 354 -30.42 3.98 -7.86
C VAL A 354 -29.04 3.61 -8.43
N ASP A 355 -29.00 2.58 -9.28
CA ASP A 355 -27.75 2.15 -9.89
C ASP A 355 -27.19 3.23 -10.83
N GLY A 356 -25.92 3.49 -10.71
CA GLY A 356 -25.11 4.34 -11.57
C GLY A 356 -24.37 3.56 -12.65
N THR A 357 -23.15 3.99 -12.95
CA THR A 357 -22.24 3.31 -13.87
C THR A 357 -21.76 1.99 -13.27
N VAL A 358 -21.61 0.97 -14.11
CA VAL A 358 -20.96 -0.28 -13.69
C VAL A 358 -19.55 -0.28 -14.27
N SER A 359 -18.55 -0.47 -13.39
CA SER A 359 -17.14 -0.48 -13.75
C SER A 359 -16.47 -1.77 -13.26
N PRO A 360 -15.42 -2.26 -13.94
CA PRO A 360 -14.63 -3.37 -13.42
C PRO A 360 -13.88 -2.94 -12.16
N VAL A 361 -13.77 -3.84 -11.19
CA VAL A 361 -13.02 -3.60 -9.94
C VAL A 361 -11.51 -3.55 -10.15
N ILE A 362 -11.03 -4.16 -11.21
CA ILE A 362 -9.61 -4.23 -11.59
C ILE A 362 -9.43 -3.76 -13.02
N VAL A 363 -8.39 -2.96 -13.24
CA VAL A 363 -7.84 -2.67 -14.56
C VAL A 363 -6.48 -3.39 -14.63
N ILE A 364 -6.39 -4.44 -15.45
CA ILE A 364 -5.13 -5.14 -15.68
C ILE A 364 -4.32 -4.30 -16.66
N PRO A 365 -3.06 -3.92 -16.34
CA PRO A 365 -2.24 -3.14 -17.24
C PRO A 365 -2.10 -3.82 -18.62
N GLY A 366 -2.37 -3.09 -19.69
CA GLY A 366 -2.25 -3.60 -21.06
C GLY A 366 -3.51 -4.25 -21.64
N THR A 367 -4.63 -4.29 -20.93
CA THR A 367 -5.92 -4.81 -21.44
C THR A 367 -6.92 -3.72 -21.85
N GLU A 368 -6.51 -2.44 -21.91
CA GLU A 368 -7.36 -1.37 -22.41
C GLU A 368 -7.76 -1.65 -23.87
N GLN A 369 -9.08 -1.86 -24.08
CA GLN A 369 -9.69 -1.99 -25.41
C GLN A 369 -10.15 -0.62 -25.92
#